data_32b6cea66027c9c91ea31867fb626820
#
_entry.id   32b6cea66027c9c91ea31867fb626820
#
_cell.length_a   1.000
_cell.length_b   1.000
_cell.length_c   1.000
_cell.angle_alpha   90.00
_cell.angle_beta   90.00
_cell.angle_gamma   90.00
#
_symmetry.space_group_name_H-M   'P 1'
#
loop_
_entity.id
_entity.type
_entity.pdbx_description
1 polymer ?
#
loop_
_entity_poly.entity_id
_entity_poly.type
_entity_poly.pdbx_seq_one_letter_code
_entity_poly.pdbx_strand_id
1 'polypeptide(L)'
;MYLKRIQNRLRKQLKLYKTYGFASLIDDILNGIRVWSLDANHKTTTIHEGSISGADKAYLTIVELAETDNQIFQKFKSNRQYREILEHVDRDTGQKYLDALNEYGNLSPKVVEFCKFDQCKPFRYSYYGIGRVSPSNLRYAKIYLDIQMLFGSLNGMRIAEIGVGYGGQAHIINLVSKPSLYKLIDIPEVVKLTLKYLDSVGLKLITDDNSESFSDNYDLVISNYAFSEISREIQENYLRNIILKSKRGYVIYNDILQNQVESIKVQEFIARVPGSVIIKEIPLTGSKNNLVIWGHQSINGLVQS
;
A
#
# COMPACT_ATOMS: atom_id res chain seq x y z
N MET A 1 -3.28 1.22 37.17
CA MET A 1 -3.18 1.38 35.71
C MET A 1 -2.29 0.30 35.07
N TYR A 2 -1.09 -0.02 35.62
CA TYR A 2 -0.12 -0.99 35.08
C TYR A 2 -0.65 -2.44 35.01
N LEU A 3 -1.28 -2.94 36.08
CA LEU A 3 -1.85 -4.31 36.14
C LEU A 3 -2.98 -4.53 35.11
N LYS A 4 -3.81 -3.52 34.84
CA LYS A 4 -4.88 -3.60 33.83
C LYS A 4 -4.30 -3.72 32.40
N ARG A 5 -3.17 -3.06 32.12
CA ARG A 5 -2.44 -3.20 30.85
C ARG A 5 -1.84 -4.59 30.67
N ILE A 6 -1.27 -5.17 31.72
CA ILE A 6 -0.74 -6.54 31.71
C ILE A 6 -1.87 -7.54 31.47
N GLN A 7 -2.98 -7.43 32.20
CA GLN A 7 -4.14 -8.32 32.04
C GLN A 7 -4.73 -8.26 30.63
N ASN A 8 -4.85 -7.06 30.04
CA ASN A 8 -5.34 -6.90 28.68
C ASN A 8 -4.36 -7.50 27.64
N ARG A 9 -3.05 -7.35 27.86
CA ARG A 9 -2.03 -7.95 27.03
C ARG A 9 -2.07 -9.49 27.08
N LEU A 10 -2.20 -10.06 28.28
CA LEU A 10 -2.33 -11.51 28.47
C LEU A 10 -3.62 -12.07 27.87
N ARG A 11 -4.76 -11.37 28.02
CA ARG A 11 -6.03 -11.78 27.39
C ARG A 11 -5.94 -11.76 25.86
N LYS A 12 -5.29 -10.74 25.28
CA LYS A 12 -5.05 -10.66 23.82
C LYS A 12 -4.16 -11.81 23.36
N GLN A 13 -3.09 -12.12 24.08
CA GLN A 13 -2.19 -13.26 23.76
C GLN A 13 -2.89 -14.60 23.87
N LEU A 14 -3.72 -14.81 24.90
CA LEU A 14 -4.52 -16.05 25.06
C LEU A 14 -5.54 -16.23 23.92
N LYS A 15 -6.17 -15.14 23.48
CA LYS A 15 -7.08 -15.16 22.33
C LYS A 15 -6.34 -15.54 21.05
N LEU A 16 -5.18 -14.93 20.79
CA LEU A 16 -4.33 -15.24 19.64
C LEU A 16 -3.84 -16.69 19.67
N TYR A 17 -3.41 -17.18 20.84
CA TYR A 17 -2.98 -18.58 21.02
C TYR A 17 -4.11 -19.56 20.70
N LYS A 18 -5.35 -19.27 21.15
CA LYS A 18 -6.52 -20.10 20.83
C LYS A 18 -6.87 -20.10 19.36
N THR A 19 -6.64 -18.98 18.65
CA THR A 19 -6.98 -18.82 17.23
C THR A 19 -5.88 -19.34 16.31
N TYR A 20 -4.62 -19.04 16.61
CA TYR A 20 -3.47 -19.31 15.71
C TYR A 20 -2.43 -20.28 16.28
N GLY A 21 -2.64 -20.79 17.49
CA GLY A 21 -1.74 -21.74 18.13
C GLY A 21 -0.38 -21.16 18.54
N PHE A 22 0.61 -22.04 18.73
CA PHE A 22 1.94 -21.66 19.21
C PHE A 22 2.70 -20.73 18.23
N ALA A 23 2.42 -20.83 16.93
CA ALA A 23 3.02 -19.97 15.93
C ALA A 23 2.74 -18.47 16.17
N SER A 24 1.57 -18.11 16.73
CA SER A 24 1.26 -16.71 17.03
C SER A 24 2.15 -16.11 18.11
N LEU A 25 2.50 -16.89 19.12
CA LEU A 25 3.40 -16.45 20.19
C LEU A 25 4.82 -16.20 19.64
N ILE A 26 5.30 -17.09 18.79
CA ILE A 26 6.61 -16.94 18.13
C ILE A 26 6.63 -15.69 17.27
N ASP A 27 5.58 -15.46 16.47
CA ASP A 27 5.48 -14.26 15.63
C ASP A 27 5.50 -12.97 16.45
N ASP A 28 4.77 -12.92 17.56
CA ASP A 28 4.72 -11.74 18.44
C ASP A 28 6.10 -11.48 19.08
N ILE A 29 6.81 -12.51 19.50
CA ILE A 29 8.18 -12.39 20.02
C ILE A 29 9.12 -11.88 18.93
N LEU A 30 9.12 -12.50 17.75
CA LEU A 30 10.00 -12.11 16.64
C LEU A 30 9.70 -10.72 16.11
N ASN A 31 8.43 -10.32 16.04
CA ASN A 31 8.05 -8.97 15.65
C ASN A 31 8.39 -7.96 16.76
N GLY A 32 8.26 -8.34 18.04
CA GLY A 32 8.67 -7.52 19.17
C GLY A 32 10.17 -7.21 19.20
N ILE A 33 11.02 -8.15 18.81
CA ILE A 33 12.47 -7.95 18.67
C ILE A 33 12.80 -7.03 17.48
N ARG A 34 11.97 -7.03 16.45
CA ARG A 34 12.16 -6.18 15.24
C ARG A 34 11.77 -4.73 15.44
N VAL A 35 10.82 -4.45 16.36
CA VAL A 35 10.30 -3.09 16.54
C VAL A 35 11.37 -2.17 17.11
N TRP A 36 11.46 -0.98 16.55
CA TRP A 36 12.33 0.09 17.01
C TRP A 36 11.70 1.46 16.72
N SER A 37 12.18 2.49 17.38
CA SER A 37 11.75 3.88 17.17
C SER A 37 12.98 4.79 17.14
N LEU A 38 12.83 5.94 16.49
CA LEU A 38 13.82 7.02 16.59
C LEU A 38 13.69 7.73 17.92
N ASP A 39 14.81 8.25 18.41
CA ASP A 39 14.81 9.21 19.51
C ASP A 39 14.17 10.54 19.05
N ALA A 40 13.53 11.25 19.99
CA ALA A 40 12.80 12.49 19.73
C ALA A 40 13.66 13.65 19.17
N ASN A 41 14.98 13.49 19.16
CA ASN A 41 15.92 14.53 18.73
C ASN A 41 16.21 14.55 17.22
N HIS A 42 15.71 13.59 16.45
CA HIS A 42 15.87 13.62 15.00
C HIS A 42 14.91 14.67 14.41
N LYS A 43 15.48 15.63 13.67
CA LYS A 43 14.72 16.70 13.02
C LYS A 43 14.59 16.41 11.53
N THR A 44 13.36 16.47 11.00
CA THR A 44 13.13 16.60 9.56
C THR A 44 13.36 18.04 9.14
N THR A 45 13.76 18.23 7.91
CA THR A 45 13.95 19.54 7.30
C THR A 45 12.73 20.00 6.50
N THR A 46 11.95 19.09 5.97
CA THR A 46 10.87 19.39 5.02
C THR A 46 9.53 18.82 5.49
N ILE A 47 8.47 19.62 5.36
CA ILE A 47 7.07 19.21 5.56
C ILE A 47 6.35 19.48 4.26
N HIS A 48 5.55 18.53 3.80
CA HIS A 48 4.71 18.68 2.63
C HIS A 48 3.25 18.91 3.07
N GLU A 49 2.85 20.18 3.06
CA GLU A 49 1.46 20.54 3.35
C GLU A 49 0.51 19.95 2.28
N GLY A 50 -0.71 19.66 2.70
CA GLY A 50 -1.74 19.12 1.80
C GLY A 50 -1.73 17.60 1.63
N SER A 51 -0.89 16.87 2.37
CA SER A 51 -0.91 15.40 2.47
C SER A 51 -0.84 14.98 3.94
N ILE A 52 -1.62 13.97 4.34
CA ILE A 52 -1.61 13.47 5.72
C ILE A 52 -0.26 12.89 6.08
N SER A 53 0.28 12.02 5.25
CA SER A 53 1.62 11.44 5.46
C SER A 53 2.75 12.48 5.28
N GLY A 54 2.57 13.43 4.37
CA GLY A 54 3.52 14.52 4.14
C GLY A 54 3.60 15.53 5.28
N ALA A 55 2.55 15.66 6.08
CA ALA A 55 2.53 16.49 7.29
C ALA A 55 3.09 15.78 8.53
N ASP A 56 3.27 14.45 8.51
CA ASP A 56 3.80 13.68 9.64
C ASP A 56 5.33 13.72 9.66
N LYS A 57 5.86 14.58 10.54
CA LYS A 57 7.32 14.74 10.70
C LYS A 57 8.05 13.46 11.07
N ALA A 58 7.44 12.62 11.89
CA ALA A 58 8.09 11.39 12.35
C ALA A 58 8.20 10.37 11.21
N TYR A 59 7.16 10.26 10.39
CA TYR A 59 7.18 9.45 9.18
C TYR A 59 8.23 9.94 8.18
N LEU A 60 8.23 11.24 7.86
CA LEU A 60 9.19 11.84 6.93
C LEU A 60 10.64 11.65 7.39
N THR A 61 10.91 11.82 8.70
CA THR A 61 12.23 11.54 9.26
C THR A 61 12.71 10.11 8.96
N ILE A 62 11.83 9.12 9.14
CA ILE A 62 12.19 7.72 8.82
C ILE A 62 12.43 7.52 7.33
N VAL A 63 11.62 8.16 6.48
CA VAL A 63 11.77 8.10 5.02
C VAL A 63 13.13 8.65 4.60
N GLU A 64 13.49 9.86 5.05
CA GLU A 64 14.78 10.51 4.74
C GLU A 64 15.98 9.70 5.27
N LEU A 65 15.89 9.20 6.50
CA LEU A 65 16.95 8.38 7.07
C LEU A 65 17.06 7.00 6.38
N ALA A 66 15.97 6.39 6.01
CA ALA A 66 16.02 5.13 5.26
C ALA A 66 16.58 5.32 3.85
N GLU A 67 16.36 6.49 3.22
CA GLU A 67 16.97 6.83 1.94
C GLU A 67 18.50 6.99 2.07
N THR A 68 18.98 7.68 3.10
CA THR A 68 20.39 8.05 3.23
C THR A 68 21.24 7.05 4.02
N ASP A 69 20.69 6.36 5.02
CA ASP A 69 21.38 5.40 5.89
C ASP A 69 20.98 3.95 5.57
N ASN A 70 21.96 3.14 5.15
CA ASN A 70 21.73 1.73 4.83
C ASN A 70 21.36 0.86 6.03
N GLN A 71 21.80 1.17 7.25
CA GLN A 71 21.42 0.40 8.44
C GLN A 71 19.96 0.64 8.80
N ILE A 72 19.48 1.86 8.62
CA ILE A 72 18.08 2.23 8.79
C ILE A 72 17.25 1.63 7.64
N PHE A 73 17.72 1.74 6.40
CA PHE A 73 17.07 1.15 5.23
C PHE A 73 16.77 -0.34 5.41
N GLN A 74 17.72 -1.12 5.91
CA GLN A 74 17.54 -2.56 6.10
C GLN A 74 16.44 -2.94 7.10
N LYS A 75 15.88 -1.99 7.85
CA LYS A 75 14.91 -2.27 8.94
C LYS A 75 13.77 -1.25 9.05
N PHE A 76 13.63 -0.30 8.12
CA PHE A 76 12.67 0.80 8.26
C PHE A 76 11.21 0.34 8.37
N LYS A 77 10.84 -0.77 7.71
CA LYS A 77 9.47 -1.31 7.79
C LYS A 77 9.07 -1.81 9.18
N SER A 78 10.03 -2.06 10.08
CA SER A 78 9.74 -2.39 11.48
C SER A 78 9.81 -1.18 12.41
N ASN A 79 10.16 0.00 11.91
CA ASN A 79 10.11 1.24 12.68
C ASN A 79 8.68 1.56 13.10
N ARG A 80 8.51 1.99 14.36
CA ARG A 80 7.18 2.25 14.94
C ARG A 80 6.44 3.36 14.20
N GLN A 81 7.08 4.49 13.95
CA GLN A 81 6.48 5.65 13.28
C GLN A 81 6.12 5.31 11.82
N TYR A 82 7.02 4.62 11.11
CA TYR A 82 6.75 4.17 9.75
C TYR A 82 5.54 3.23 9.66
N ARG A 83 5.40 2.31 10.63
CA ARG A 83 4.29 1.35 10.67
C ARG A 83 2.94 1.99 10.94
N GLU A 84 2.89 3.10 11.64
CA GLU A 84 1.65 3.84 11.89
C GLU A 84 1.02 4.39 10.60
N ILE A 85 1.83 4.63 9.56
CA ILE A 85 1.39 5.16 8.27
C ILE A 85 1.22 4.06 7.21
N LEU A 86 2.22 3.20 6.98
CA LEU A 86 2.25 2.29 5.83
C LEU A 86 2.20 0.79 6.17
N GLU A 87 2.87 0.35 7.23
CA GLU A 87 2.98 -1.07 7.60
C GLU A 87 2.03 -1.45 8.76
N HIS A 88 0.84 -0.83 8.79
CA HIS A 88 -0.14 -0.98 9.87
C HIS A 88 -1.07 -2.20 9.74
N VAL A 89 -1.01 -2.94 8.63
CA VAL A 89 -1.85 -4.14 8.44
C VAL A 89 -1.52 -5.17 9.51
N ASP A 90 -2.52 -5.54 10.29
CA ASP A 90 -2.38 -6.51 11.37
C ASP A 90 -2.57 -7.97 10.89
N ARG A 91 -2.41 -8.93 11.82
CA ARG A 91 -2.55 -10.36 11.53
C ARG A 91 -3.95 -10.71 11.00
N ASP A 92 -4.99 -10.19 11.63
CA ASP A 92 -6.37 -10.57 11.31
C ASP A 92 -6.77 -10.02 9.95
N THR A 93 -6.36 -8.80 9.62
CA THR A 93 -6.54 -8.22 8.29
C THR A 93 -5.70 -8.96 7.25
N GLY A 94 -4.48 -9.36 7.59
CA GLY A 94 -3.65 -10.22 6.74
C GLY A 94 -4.29 -11.56 6.42
N GLN A 95 -5.00 -12.19 7.39
CA GLN A 95 -5.76 -13.41 7.11
C GLN A 95 -6.90 -13.16 6.11
N LYS A 96 -7.63 -12.06 6.24
CA LYS A 96 -8.68 -11.69 5.28
C LYS A 96 -8.11 -11.48 3.86
N TYR A 97 -6.92 -10.87 3.74
CA TYR A 97 -6.26 -10.76 2.43
C TYR A 97 -5.86 -12.13 1.87
N LEU A 98 -5.35 -13.04 2.72
CA LEU A 98 -5.03 -14.39 2.28
C LEU A 98 -6.27 -15.16 1.86
N ASP A 99 -7.38 -15.03 2.60
CA ASP A 99 -8.65 -15.67 2.23
C ASP A 99 -9.12 -15.16 0.87
N ALA A 100 -9.08 -13.84 0.63
CA ALA A 100 -9.40 -13.25 -0.66
C ALA A 100 -8.43 -13.69 -1.79
N LEU A 101 -7.14 -13.87 -1.49
CA LEU A 101 -6.17 -14.41 -2.46
C LEU A 101 -6.50 -15.86 -2.84
N ASN A 102 -6.96 -16.68 -1.91
CA ASN A 102 -7.32 -18.07 -2.16
C ASN A 102 -8.51 -18.20 -3.11
N GLU A 103 -9.39 -17.21 -3.21
CA GLU A 103 -10.52 -17.17 -4.15
C GLU A 103 -10.05 -17.09 -5.61
N TYR A 104 -8.85 -16.60 -5.89
CA TYR A 104 -8.25 -16.61 -7.23
C TYR A 104 -7.69 -17.98 -7.65
N GLY A 105 -7.77 -18.99 -6.76
CA GLY A 105 -7.26 -20.34 -7.01
C GLY A 105 -5.73 -20.42 -6.82
N ASN A 106 -5.05 -21.14 -7.71
CA ASN A 106 -3.61 -21.36 -7.61
C ASN A 106 -2.82 -20.08 -7.94
N LEU A 107 -2.16 -19.51 -6.94
CA LEU A 107 -1.29 -18.37 -7.12
C LEU A 107 -0.05 -18.74 -7.95
N SER A 108 0.35 -17.86 -8.85
CA SER A 108 1.58 -18.07 -9.61
C SER A 108 2.82 -18.10 -8.69
N PRO A 109 3.89 -18.83 -9.06
CA PRO A 109 5.12 -18.88 -8.26
C PRO A 109 5.68 -17.50 -7.91
N LYS A 110 5.63 -16.54 -8.82
CA LYS A 110 6.11 -15.17 -8.60
C LYS A 110 5.26 -14.40 -7.57
N VAL A 111 3.94 -14.59 -7.56
CA VAL A 111 3.07 -13.99 -6.54
C VAL A 111 3.37 -14.58 -5.16
N VAL A 112 3.55 -15.89 -5.07
CA VAL A 112 3.95 -16.57 -3.82
C VAL A 112 5.33 -16.10 -3.34
N GLU A 113 6.29 -15.95 -4.26
CA GLU A 113 7.62 -15.40 -3.99
C GLU A 113 7.51 -13.99 -3.39
N PHE A 114 6.74 -13.09 -4.02
CA PHE A 114 6.50 -11.75 -3.51
C PHE A 114 5.89 -11.77 -2.11
N CYS A 115 4.88 -12.61 -1.85
CA CYS A 115 4.28 -12.71 -0.51
C CYS A 115 5.30 -13.06 0.58
N LYS A 116 6.33 -13.87 0.25
CA LYS A 116 7.38 -14.31 1.17
C LYS A 116 8.54 -13.34 1.35
N PHE A 117 8.57 -12.25 0.58
CA PHE A 117 9.64 -11.26 0.62
C PHE A 117 9.80 -10.65 2.02
N ASP A 118 11.05 -10.58 2.54
CA ASP A 118 11.38 -10.08 3.90
C ASP A 118 12.32 -8.85 3.88
N GLN A 119 12.43 -8.16 2.73
CA GLN A 119 13.30 -6.99 2.59
C GLN A 119 12.87 -5.86 3.53
N CYS A 120 13.86 -5.21 4.17
CA CYS A 120 13.67 -4.12 5.13
C CYS A 120 12.88 -4.52 6.40
N LYS A 121 12.87 -5.81 6.74
CA LYS A 121 12.33 -6.39 7.98
C LYS A 121 10.90 -5.96 8.33
N PRO A 122 9.89 -6.20 7.47
CA PRO A 122 8.50 -5.96 7.83
C PRO A 122 8.07 -6.88 8.99
N PHE A 123 6.97 -6.54 9.66
CA PHE A 123 6.31 -7.49 10.54
C PHE A 123 5.75 -8.65 9.72
N ARG A 124 5.90 -9.86 10.23
CA ARG A 124 5.45 -11.09 9.56
C ARG A 124 4.68 -11.96 10.53
N TYR A 125 3.67 -12.61 10.01
CA TYR A 125 2.85 -13.55 10.75
C TYR A 125 2.73 -14.87 9.99
N SER A 126 2.57 -15.94 10.74
CA SER A 126 2.38 -17.29 10.20
C SER A 126 0.92 -17.49 9.81
N TYR A 127 0.70 -17.85 8.56
CA TYR A 127 -0.61 -18.17 7.99
C TYR A 127 -0.58 -19.57 7.40
N TYR A 128 -1.71 -20.28 7.52
CA TYR A 128 -1.84 -21.62 6.97
C TYR A 128 -1.71 -21.61 5.44
N GLY A 129 -0.99 -22.56 4.89
CA GLY A 129 -0.79 -22.75 3.45
C GLY A 129 0.30 -21.88 2.80
N ILE A 130 0.65 -20.71 3.35
CA ILE A 130 1.67 -19.83 2.77
C ILE A 130 2.92 -19.65 3.64
N GLY A 131 2.80 -19.92 4.95
CA GLY A 131 3.89 -19.76 5.92
C GLY A 131 3.96 -18.37 6.55
N ARG A 132 5.18 -17.94 6.94
CA ARG A 132 5.39 -16.69 7.65
C ARG A 132 5.66 -15.54 6.67
N VAL A 133 4.66 -14.66 6.48
CA VAL A 133 4.67 -13.56 5.49
C VAL A 133 4.22 -12.23 6.09
N SER A 134 4.53 -11.12 5.42
CA SER A 134 4.02 -9.78 5.78
C SER A 134 2.57 -9.61 5.32
N PRO A 135 1.66 -9.11 6.17
CA PRO A 135 0.29 -8.78 5.77
C PRO A 135 0.22 -7.73 4.67
N SER A 136 1.14 -6.77 4.66
CA SER A 136 1.23 -5.75 3.59
C SER A 136 1.56 -6.38 2.24
N ASN A 137 2.40 -7.43 2.21
CA ASN A 137 2.66 -8.15 0.96
C ASN A 137 1.41 -8.89 0.46
N LEU A 138 0.61 -9.48 1.38
CA LEU A 138 -0.67 -10.10 1.00
C LEU A 138 -1.65 -9.05 0.42
N ARG A 139 -1.71 -7.84 1.00
CA ARG A 139 -2.50 -6.73 0.46
C ARG A 139 -2.08 -6.38 -0.96
N TYR A 140 -0.79 -6.15 -1.21
CA TYR A 140 -0.31 -5.80 -2.55
C TYR A 140 -0.51 -6.92 -3.57
N ALA A 141 -0.34 -8.18 -3.15
CA ALA A 141 -0.61 -9.34 -4.01
C ALA A 141 -2.09 -9.42 -4.41
N LYS A 142 -2.99 -9.18 -3.45
CA LYS A 142 -4.44 -9.15 -3.71
C LYS A 142 -4.82 -8.03 -4.68
N ILE A 143 -4.32 -6.82 -4.46
CA ILE A 143 -4.55 -5.67 -5.35
C ILE A 143 -4.02 -5.96 -6.76
N TYR A 144 -2.85 -6.58 -6.88
CA TYR A 144 -2.30 -6.99 -8.18
C TYR A 144 -3.23 -7.95 -8.92
N LEU A 145 -3.78 -8.96 -8.23
CA LEU A 145 -4.71 -9.92 -8.85
C LEU A 145 -6.06 -9.29 -9.21
N ASP A 146 -6.57 -8.36 -8.39
CA ASP A 146 -7.75 -7.57 -8.76
C ASP A 146 -7.53 -6.83 -10.09
N ILE A 147 -6.40 -6.13 -10.18
CA ILE A 147 -6.04 -5.34 -11.35
C ILE A 147 -5.91 -6.25 -12.59
N GLN A 148 -5.26 -7.41 -12.44
CA GLN A 148 -5.19 -8.39 -13.53
C GLN A 148 -6.55 -8.92 -13.95
N MET A 149 -7.42 -9.21 -13.00
CA MET A 149 -8.77 -9.71 -13.29
C MET A 149 -9.62 -8.64 -13.99
N LEU A 150 -9.53 -7.38 -13.56
CA LEU A 150 -10.30 -6.27 -14.11
C LEU A 150 -9.82 -5.84 -15.50
N PHE A 151 -8.51 -5.82 -15.71
CA PHE A 151 -7.89 -5.13 -16.85
C PHE A 151 -7.03 -6.03 -17.75
N GLY A 152 -6.84 -7.30 -17.36
CA GLY A 152 -6.02 -8.25 -18.11
C GLY A 152 -4.51 -8.05 -17.88
N SER A 153 -3.72 -8.41 -18.88
CA SER A 153 -2.26 -8.34 -18.82
C SER A 153 -1.76 -6.89 -18.68
N LEU A 154 -0.85 -6.68 -17.74
CA LEU A 154 -0.20 -5.37 -17.52
C LEU A 154 1.09 -5.20 -18.36
N ASN A 155 1.46 -6.23 -19.15
CA ASN A 155 2.64 -6.14 -20.02
C ASN A 155 2.47 -5.03 -21.06
N GLY A 156 3.50 -4.20 -21.21
CA GLY A 156 3.50 -3.10 -22.17
C GLY A 156 2.65 -1.89 -21.77
N MET A 157 1.89 -1.95 -20.67
CA MET A 157 1.09 -0.82 -20.20
C MET A 157 1.96 0.32 -19.67
N ARG A 158 1.49 1.53 -19.85
CA ARG A 158 1.98 2.75 -19.18
C ARG A 158 1.15 2.93 -17.89
N ILE A 159 1.79 2.75 -16.74
CA ILE A 159 1.12 2.76 -15.42
C ILE A 159 1.56 4.00 -14.65
N ALA A 160 0.62 4.68 -13.99
CA ALA A 160 0.91 5.70 -12.99
C ALA A 160 0.37 5.25 -11.63
N GLU A 161 1.18 5.34 -10.58
CA GLU A 161 0.77 5.05 -9.20
C GLU A 161 0.86 6.32 -8.37
N ILE A 162 -0.28 6.74 -7.79
CA ILE A 162 -0.40 7.89 -6.88
C ILE A 162 -0.34 7.38 -5.44
N GLY A 163 0.66 7.83 -4.69
CA GLY A 163 0.93 7.36 -3.34
C GLY A 163 1.67 6.02 -3.34
N VAL A 164 2.90 6.02 -3.84
CA VAL A 164 3.69 4.78 -4.03
C VAL A 164 4.21 4.17 -2.72
N GLY A 165 4.28 4.96 -1.65
CA GLY A 165 4.88 4.54 -0.39
C GLY A 165 6.31 4.03 -0.58
N TYR A 166 6.62 2.83 -0.09
CA TYR A 166 7.95 2.25 -0.35
C TYR A 166 8.05 1.47 -1.67
N GLY A 167 6.98 1.44 -2.48
CA GLY A 167 6.98 0.75 -3.76
C GLY A 167 6.51 -0.71 -3.73
N GLY A 168 5.73 -1.11 -2.72
CA GLY A 168 5.25 -2.50 -2.62
C GLY A 168 4.37 -2.93 -3.78
N GLN A 169 3.47 -2.05 -4.26
CA GLN A 169 2.63 -2.33 -5.42
C GLN A 169 3.46 -2.31 -6.72
N ALA A 170 4.36 -1.35 -6.87
CA ALA A 170 5.29 -1.30 -7.98
C ALA A 170 6.17 -2.56 -8.05
N HIS A 171 6.62 -3.07 -6.88
CA HIS A 171 7.42 -4.30 -6.79
C HIS A 171 6.68 -5.49 -7.39
N ILE A 172 5.49 -5.84 -6.90
CA ILE A 172 4.77 -7.02 -7.41
C ILE A 172 4.40 -6.88 -8.87
N ILE A 173 3.98 -5.70 -9.31
CA ILE A 173 3.63 -5.48 -10.73
C ILE A 173 4.85 -5.72 -11.62
N ASN A 174 6.02 -5.17 -11.27
CA ASN A 174 7.22 -5.32 -12.09
C ASN A 174 7.91 -6.68 -11.95
N LEU A 175 7.69 -7.40 -10.84
CA LEU A 175 8.16 -8.79 -10.68
C LEU A 175 7.39 -9.75 -11.59
N VAL A 176 6.06 -9.57 -11.70
CA VAL A 176 5.19 -10.50 -12.43
C VAL A 176 4.94 -10.06 -13.86
N SER A 177 4.80 -8.76 -14.10
CA SER A 177 4.50 -8.14 -15.39
C SER A 177 5.67 -7.23 -15.84
N LYS A 178 5.62 -6.79 -17.09
CA LYS A 178 6.61 -5.87 -17.67
C LYS A 178 5.91 -4.65 -18.27
N PRO A 179 5.53 -3.66 -17.45
CA PRO A 179 5.01 -2.39 -17.96
C PRO A 179 6.06 -1.71 -18.85
N SER A 180 5.61 -0.95 -19.85
CA SER A 180 6.49 -0.13 -20.67
C SER A 180 6.93 1.17 -20.00
N LEU A 181 6.13 1.62 -19.01
CA LEU A 181 6.42 2.76 -18.13
C LEU A 181 5.76 2.52 -16.78
N TYR A 182 6.45 2.87 -15.69
CA TYR A 182 5.87 2.91 -14.35
C TYR A 182 6.20 4.25 -13.69
N LYS A 183 5.25 5.20 -13.73
CA LYS A 183 5.39 6.52 -13.12
C LYS A 183 5.11 6.44 -11.63
N LEU A 184 6.09 6.82 -10.82
CA LEU A 184 5.96 6.93 -9.37
C LEU A 184 5.54 8.36 -9.01
N ILE A 185 4.42 8.51 -8.29
CA ILE A 185 3.86 9.81 -7.89
C ILE A 185 3.69 9.81 -6.38
N ASP A 186 4.54 10.55 -5.70
CA ASP A 186 4.53 10.75 -4.25
C ASP A 186 5.37 11.99 -3.93
N ILE A 187 5.51 12.34 -2.65
CA ILE A 187 6.47 13.36 -2.21
C ILE A 187 7.90 12.91 -2.57
N PRO A 188 8.80 13.84 -2.89
CA PRO A 188 10.12 13.50 -3.46
C PRO A 188 10.95 12.53 -2.62
N GLU A 189 10.90 12.65 -1.30
CA GLU A 189 11.64 11.81 -0.36
C GLU A 189 11.13 10.35 -0.41
N VAL A 190 9.82 10.17 -0.53
CA VAL A 190 9.20 8.84 -0.66
C VAL A 190 9.57 8.23 -2.00
N VAL A 191 9.57 8.98 -3.09
CA VAL A 191 10.01 8.48 -4.41
C VAL A 191 11.46 8.00 -4.37
N LYS A 192 12.37 8.75 -3.74
CA LYS A 192 13.78 8.33 -3.56
C LYS A 192 13.90 7.02 -2.78
N LEU A 193 13.18 6.90 -1.65
CA LEU A 193 13.14 5.66 -0.88
C LEU A 193 12.57 4.50 -1.70
N THR A 194 11.51 4.75 -2.49
CA THR A 194 10.91 3.77 -3.39
C THR A 194 11.93 3.25 -4.40
N LEU A 195 12.64 4.13 -5.07
CA LEU A 195 13.68 3.76 -6.06
C LEU A 195 14.79 2.94 -5.40
N LYS A 196 15.27 3.36 -4.22
CA LYS A 196 16.26 2.59 -3.45
C LYS A 196 15.74 1.20 -3.07
N TYR A 197 14.48 1.09 -2.65
CA TYR A 197 13.87 -0.20 -2.34
C TYR A 197 13.78 -1.10 -3.58
N LEU A 198 13.30 -0.58 -4.70
CA LEU A 198 13.17 -1.37 -5.93
C LEU A 198 14.52 -1.81 -6.48
N ASP A 199 15.54 -0.96 -6.44
CA ASP A 199 16.92 -1.34 -6.79
C ASP A 199 17.45 -2.46 -5.88
N SER A 200 17.19 -2.38 -4.57
CA SER A 200 17.61 -3.39 -3.58
C SER A 200 16.98 -4.78 -3.79
N VAL A 201 15.89 -4.86 -4.53
CA VAL A 201 15.22 -6.12 -4.92
C VAL A 201 15.49 -6.48 -6.40
N GLY A 202 16.44 -5.80 -7.03
CA GLY A 202 16.87 -6.08 -8.40
C GLY A 202 15.91 -5.60 -9.49
N LEU A 203 15.00 -4.69 -9.17
CA LEU A 203 14.04 -4.15 -10.13
C LEU A 203 14.44 -2.74 -10.57
N LYS A 204 14.70 -2.60 -11.86
CA LYS A 204 14.88 -1.30 -12.51
C LYS A 204 13.61 -0.93 -13.25
N LEU A 205 12.93 0.10 -12.78
CA LEU A 205 11.75 0.61 -13.46
C LEU A 205 12.15 1.37 -14.73
N ILE A 206 11.33 1.27 -15.75
CA ILE A 206 11.32 2.24 -16.83
C ILE A 206 10.49 3.41 -16.31
N THR A 207 11.14 4.43 -15.77
CA THR A 207 10.53 5.64 -15.26
C THR A 207 10.75 6.79 -16.23
N ASP A 208 9.86 7.77 -16.16
CA ASP A 208 9.98 9.03 -16.86
C ASP A 208 10.80 9.98 -15.96
N ASP A 209 11.97 10.43 -16.41
CA ASP A 209 12.90 11.26 -15.60
C ASP A 209 12.36 12.66 -15.28
N ASN A 210 11.28 13.06 -15.93
CA ASN A 210 10.59 14.32 -15.63
C ASN A 210 9.61 14.16 -14.47
N SER A 211 10.06 14.42 -13.24
CA SER A 211 9.22 14.37 -12.05
C SER A 211 8.02 15.35 -12.10
N GLU A 212 8.13 16.43 -12.88
CA GLU A 212 7.12 17.49 -13.02
C GLU A 212 6.22 17.37 -14.26
N SER A 213 6.59 16.57 -15.27
CA SER A 213 5.76 16.36 -16.44
C SER A 213 4.93 15.07 -16.31
N PHE A 214 3.63 15.21 -16.42
CA PHE A 214 2.74 14.08 -16.60
C PHE A 214 2.68 13.74 -18.08
N SER A 215 2.99 12.49 -18.45
CA SER A 215 2.81 12.04 -19.83
C SER A 215 1.33 12.11 -20.19
N ASP A 216 1.03 12.40 -21.45
CA ASP A 216 -0.33 12.71 -21.87
C ASP A 216 -1.32 11.53 -21.77
N ASN A 217 -0.84 10.27 -21.68
CA ASN A 217 -1.73 9.11 -21.63
C ASN A 217 -1.13 7.97 -20.79
N TYR A 218 -1.87 7.52 -19.79
CA TYR A 218 -1.61 6.28 -19.06
C TYR A 218 -2.65 5.22 -19.45
N ASP A 219 -2.23 3.96 -19.50
CA ASP A 219 -3.14 2.84 -19.71
C ASP A 219 -3.86 2.48 -18.41
N LEU A 220 -3.21 2.70 -17.27
CA LEU A 220 -3.75 2.42 -15.94
C LEU A 220 -3.24 3.42 -14.90
N VAL A 221 -4.14 3.92 -14.07
CA VAL A 221 -3.82 4.67 -12.85
C VAL A 221 -4.18 3.82 -11.63
N ILE A 222 -3.28 3.78 -10.66
CA ILE A 222 -3.46 3.07 -9.38
C ILE A 222 -3.31 4.08 -8.24
N SER A 223 -4.19 4.00 -7.24
CA SER A 223 -3.97 4.68 -5.97
C SER A 223 -4.56 3.85 -4.83
N ASN A 224 -3.70 3.46 -3.90
CA ASN A 224 -4.09 2.69 -2.72
C ASN A 224 -4.24 3.65 -1.53
N TYR A 225 -5.44 4.23 -1.36
CA TYR A 225 -5.87 5.21 -0.35
C TYR A 225 -5.31 6.63 -0.56
N ALA A 226 -4.08 6.80 -1.04
CA ALA A 226 -3.36 8.07 -1.03
C ALA A 226 -4.11 9.22 -1.71
N PHE A 227 -4.81 8.98 -2.83
CA PHE A 227 -5.54 10.03 -3.53
C PHE A 227 -6.60 10.70 -2.63
N SER A 228 -7.27 9.95 -1.76
CA SER A 228 -8.27 10.49 -0.84
C SER A 228 -7.67 11.21 0.38
N GLU A 229 -6.36 11.08 0.61
CA GLU A 229 -5.63 11.59 1.77
C GLU A 229 -4.79 12.85 1.48
N ILE A 230 -4.95 13.44 0.29
CA ILE A 230 -4.30 14.67 -0.12
C ILE A 230 -5.31 15.81 -0.29
N SER A 231 -4.83 17.06 -0.26
CA SER A 231 -5.68 18.24 -0.37
C SER A 231 -6.40 18.32 -1.72
N ARG A 232 -7.56 18.97 -1.74
CA ARG A 232 -8.34 19.20 -2.96
C ARG A 232 -7.51 19.81 -4.08
N GLU A 233 -6.63 20.74 -3.76
CA GLU A 233 -5.77 21.37 -4.76
C GLU A 233 -4.88 20.37 -5.49
N ILE A 234 -4.20 19.48 -4.74
CA ILE A 234 -3.36 18.41 -5.31
C ILE A 234 -4.24 17.40 -6.06
N GLN A 235 -5.40 17.03 -5.51
CA GLN A 235 -6.34 16.14 -6.17
C GLN A 235 -6.83 16.70 -7.51
N GLU A 236 -7.15 17.99 -7.57
CA GLU A 236 -7.58 18.67 -8.81
C GLU A 236 -6.49 18.65 -9.89
N ASN A 237 -5.23 18.81 -9.47
CA ASN A 237 -4.10 18.68 -10.38
C ASN A 237 -3.97 17.24 -10.92
N TYR A 238 -4.00 16.24 -10.06
CA TYR A 238 -3.91 14.83 -10.48
C TYR A 238 -5.14 14.38 -11.26
N LEU A 239 -6.33 14.85 -10.91
CA LEU A 239 -7.55 14.54 -11.65
C LEU A 239 -7.44 15.00 -13.10
N ARG A 240 -7.03 16.26 -13.33
CA ARG A 240 -6.92 16.84 -14.69
C ARG A 240 -5.77 16.26 -15.50
N ASN A 241 -4.62 16.06 -14.88
CA ASN A 241 -3.39 15.75 -15.59
C ASN A 241 -3.06 14.26 -15.69
N ILE A 242 -3.70 13.42 -14.87
CA ILE A 242 -3.41 11.98 -14.80
C ILE A 242 -4.70 11.17 -14.98
N ILE A 243 -5.67 11.34 -14.08
CA ILE A 243 -6.84 10.47 -13.97
C ILE A 243 -7.74 10.58 -15.22
N LEU A 244 -8.11 11.80 -15.62
CA LEU A 244 -8.95 12.03 -16.79
C LEU A 244 -8.26 11.73 -18.13
N LYS A 245 -6.93 11.59 -18.13
CA LYS A 245 -6.14 11.17 -19.30
C LYS A 245 -5.81 9.67 -19.30
N SER A 246 -6.28 8.92 -18.30
CA SER A 246 -6.04 7.49 -18.20
C SER A 246 -7.18 6.68 -18.78
N LYS A 247 -6.83 5.55 -19.42
CA LYS A 247 -7.83 4.62 -19.98
C LYS A 247 -8.55 3.81 -18.91
N ARG A 248 -7.85 3.49 -17.81
CA ARG A 248 -8.32 2.59 -16.74
C ARG A 248 -7.87 3.13 -15.39
N GLY A 249 -8.57 2.76 -14.34
CA GLY A 249 -8.14 3.09 -13.00
C GLY A 249 -8.63 2.14 -11.93
N TYR A 250 -7.83 2.05 -10.88
CA TYR A 250 -8.06 1.30 -9.66
C TYR A 250 -7.70 2.20 -8.49
N VAL A 251 -8.70 2.76 -7.81
CA VAL A 251 -8.50 3.74 -6.73
C VAL A 251 -9.25 3.28 -5.48
N ILE A 252 -8.51 2.91 -4.44
CA ILE A 252 -9.10 2.66 -3.12
C ILE A 252 -9.26 4.02 -2.43
N TYR A 253 -10.49 4.36 -2.11
CA TYR A 253 -10.90 5.61 -1.54
C TYR A 253 -11.19 5.45 -0.05
N ASN A 254 -10.55 6.27 0.80
CA ASN A 254 -10.77 6.31 2.23
C ASN A 254 -11.58 7.56 2.61
N ASP A 255 -12.86 7.39 2.93
CA ASP A 255 -13.74 8.50 3.28
C ASP A 255 -13.62 8.98 4.75
N ILE A 256 -12.81 8.28 5.57
CA ILE A 256 -12.71 8.58 7.00
C ILE A 256 -11.98 9.89 7.28
N LEU A 257 -11.03 10.25 6.43
CA LEU A 257 -10.10 11.37 6.63
C LEU A 257 -10.58 12.70 6.07
N GLN A 258 -11.76 12.77 5.46
CA GLN A 258 -12.34 13.99 4.89
C GLN A 258 -12.48 15.15 5.89
N ASN A 259 -12.51 14.86 7.19
CA ASN A 259 -12.54 15.88 8.24
C ASN A 259 -11.15 16.46 8.57
N GLN A 260 -10.07 15.84 8.12
CA GLN A 260 -8.68 16.26 8.39
C GLN A 260 -8.09 17.04 7.22
N VAL A 261 -8.50 16.71 5.99
CA VAL A 261 -8.07 17.37 4.76
C VAL A 261 -9.31 17.64 3.93
N GLU A 262 -9.48 18.89 3.48
CA GLU A 262 -10.52 19.18 2.51
C GLU A 262 -10.19 18.47 1.19
N SER A 263 -10.91 17.38 0.90
CA SER A 263 -10.67 16.52 -0.25
C SER A 263 -11.92 16.35 -1.11
N ILE A 264 -11.72 15.95 -2.37
CA ILE A 264 -12.82 15.58 -3.29
C ILE A 264 -13.51 14.34 -2.70
N LYS A 265 -14.83 14.40 -2.55
CA LYS A 265 -15.62 13.26 -2.06
C LYS A 265 -15.77 12.20 -3.15
N VAL A 266 -15.91 10.94 -2.75
CA VAL A 266 -16.03 9.83 -3.70
C VAL A 266 -17.17 10.01 -4.70
N GLN A 267 -18.31 10.57 -4.28
CA GLN A 267 -19.46 10.84 -5.16
C GLN A 267 -19.14 11.94 -6.19
N GLU A 268 -18.41 12.98 -5.79
CA GLU A 268 -17.92 14.03 -6.69
C GLU A 268 -16.91 13.47 -7.68
N PHE A 269 -16.01 12.59 -7.20
CA PHE A 269 -15.00 11.95 -8.05
C PHE A 269 -15.66 11.14 -9.18
N ILE A 270 -16.60 10.25 -8.85
CA ILE A 270 -17.27 9.40 -9.86
C ILE A 270 -18.12 10.22 -10.83
N ALA A 271 -18.71 11.33 -10.38
CA ALA A 271 -19.46 12.23 -11.27
C ALA A 271 -18.56 12.89 -12.33
N ARG A 272 -17.25 12.97 -12.07
CA ARG A 272 -16.26 13.65 -12.93
C ARG A 272 -15.42 12.68 -13.77
N VAL A 273 -15.34 11.40 -13.39
CA VAL A 273 -14.55 10.38 -14.11
C VAL A 273 -15.51 9.49 -14.92
N PRO A 274 -15.55 9.65 -16.24
CA PRO A 274 -16.50 8.94 -17.08
C PRO A 274 -16.35 7.41 -16.99
N GLY A 275 -17.47 6.71 -16.86
CA GLY A 275 -17.50 5.24 -16.79
C GLY A 275 -16.97 4.65 -15.48
N SER A 276 -16.70 5.49 -14.47
CA SER A 276 -16.32 5.01 -13.15
C SER A 276 -17.51 4.45 -12.38
N VAL A 277 -17.23 3.40 -11.61
CA VAL A 277 -18.20 2.75 -10.71
C VAL A 277 -17.58 2.56 -9.34
N ILE A 278 -18.41 2.61 -8.30
CA ILE A 278 -18.01 2.24 -6.94
C ILE A 278 -18.33 0.77 -6.72
N ILE A 279 -17.35 0.02 -6.21
CA ILE A 279 -17.55 -1.33 -5.70
C ILE A 279 -17.01 -1.41 -4.28
N LYS A 280 -17.44 -2.44 -3.56
CA LYS A 280 -16.99 -2.67 -2.20
C LYS A 280 -15.52 -3.11 -2.19
N GLU A 281 -14.70 -2.54 -1.30
CA GLU A 281 -13.35 -3.03 -1.06
C GLU A 281 -13.42 -4.46 -0.47
N ILE A 282 -12.64 -5.39 -1.00
CA ILE A 282 -12.51 -6.76 -0.49
C ILE A 282 -11.02 -7.05 -0.22
N PRO A 283 -10.66 -7.42 1.00
CA PRO A 283 -11.46 -7.36 2.23
C PRO A 283 -11.73 -5.90 2.64
N LEU A 284 -12.88 -5.64 3.24
CA LEU A 284 -13.20 -4.32 3.77
C LEU A 284 -12.25 -3.99 4.94
N THR A 285 -11.40 -2.97 4.78
CA THR A 285 -10.42 -2.56 5.79
C THR A 285 -10.88 -1.39 6.65
N GLY A 286 -11.83 -0.61 6.16
CA GLY A 286 -12.49 0.47 6.89
C GLY A 286 -13.95 0.59 6.48
N SER A 287 -14.83 0.95 7.41
CA SER A 287 -16.30 0.97 7.20
C SER A 287 -16.75 1.90 6.06
N LYS A 288 -15.92 2.87 5.68
CA LYS A 288 -16.20 3.86 4.62
C LYS A 288 -15.28 3.74 3.42
N ASN A 289 -14.45 2.70 3.36
CA ASN A 289 -13.58 2.48 2.23
C ASN A 289 -14.39 1.99 1.01
N ASN A 290 -14.05 2.53 -0.13
CA ASN A 290 -14.65 2.21 -1.41
C ASN A 290 -13.55 1.92 -2.42
N LEU A 291 -13.79 1.03 -3.35
CA LEU A 291 -12.96 0.86 -4.53
C LEU A 291 -13.67 1.50 -5.72
N VAL A 292 -13.01 2.48 -6.35
CA VAL A 292 -13.48 3.12 -7.58
C VAL A 292 -12.68 2.59 -8.75
N ILE A 293 -13.37 2.09 -9.78
CA ILE A 293 -12.75 1.57 -10.99
C ILE A 293 -13.40 2.17 -12.24
N TRP A 294 -12.63 2.28 -13.32
CA TRP A 294 -13.13 2.64 -14.67
C TRP A 294 -12.33 1.93 -15.75
N GLY A 295 -12.89 1.84 -16.96
CA GLY A 295 -12.25 1.19 -18.11
C GLY A 295 -12.07 -0.32 -17.96
N HIS A 296 -12.83 -0.96 -17.06
CA HIS A 296 -12.83 -2.40 -16.83
C HIS A 296 -13.56 -3.16 -17.96
N GLN A 297 -13.21 -4.41 -18.22
CA GLN A 297 -13.88 -5.24 -19.23
C GLN A 297 -15.07 -5.84 -18.53
N SER A 298 -15.53 -6.45 -17.86
CA SER A 298 -16.77 -6.98 -17.29
C SER A 298 -16.66 -7.23 -15.78
N ILE A 299 -17.65 -6.75 -15.01
CA ILE A 299 -17.61 -6.85 -13.54
C ILE A 299 -18.18 -8.20 -13.05
N ASN A 300 -18.60 -9.12 -13.91
CA ASN A 300 -19.38 -10.30 -13.54
C ASN A 300 -18.79 -11.24 -12.46
N GLY A 301 -17.58 -10.98 -11.96
CA GLY A 301 -16.93 -11.73 -10.87
C GLY A 301 -16.69 -10.96 -9.57
N LEU A 302 -16.80 -9.62 -9.55
CA LEU A 302 -16.52 -8.80 -8.35
C LEU A 302 -17.78 -8.25 -7.66
N VAL A 303 -18.92 -8.30 -8.34
CA VAL A 303 -20.22 -7.89 -7.78
C VAL A 303 -20.96 -9.14 -7.31
N GLN A 304 -20.50 -9.76 -6.26
CA GLN A 304 -21.36 -10.64 -5.46
C GLN A 304 -21.56 -9.99 -4.10
N SER A 305 -22.78 -9.45 -3.95
CA SER A 305 -23.59 -9.06 -2.78
C SER A 305 -22.89 -8.78 -1.46
#